data_49e0e7c482a8d329eb18124e0694c215
#
_entry.id   49e0e7c482a8d329eb18124e0694c215
#
_cell.length_a   1.000
_cell.length_b   1.000
_cell.length_c   1.000
_cell.angle_alpha   90.00
_cell.angle_beta   90.00
_cell.angle_gamma   90.00
#
_symmetry.space_group_name_H-M   'P 1'
#
loop_
_entity.id
_entity.type
_entity.pdbx_description
1 polymer ?
#
loop_
_entity_poly.entity_id
_entity_poly.type
_entity_poly.pdbx_seq_one_letter_code
_entity_poly.pdbx_strand_id
1 'polypeptide(L)'
;PQPMKAQLDKTAHYYDLKTHPGQVVVLKMQVKNLTQTTKTVRMIPEPARTNPLGDVVYDRTVGQAINPRLGFEKLATGTQKMKLSAGQTRYLTVKVRLPKTMGNGVIAGGLHFQEVTAQRQRSQQQMLANRYAYVLGVVLHTGYVKKVAKVNLQARTMGHQIGIGINNKANQFVNQVKVTQTVKDARGHVVHQAAVQGKQLAPNVTAAMTLDQHTYQPGDYQVTTRFTSKTVHQTVTNNVKVK
;
A
#
# COMPACT_ATOMS: atom_id res chain seq x y z
N PRO A 1 13.20 -3.52 13.81
CA PRO A 1 13.31 -4.96 13.56
C PRO A 1 14.58 -5.52 14.18
N GLN A 2 14.63 -6.82 14.47
CA GLN A 2 15.87 -7.49 14.77
C GLN A 2 16.53 -7.97 13.46
N PRO A 3 17.87 -7.89 13.36
CA PRO A 3 18.58 -8.37 12.18
C PRO A 3 18.26 -9.84 11.88
N MET A 4 18.04 -10.16 10.61
CA MET A 4 17.78 -11.53 10.17
C MET A 4 18.80 -11.95 9.11
N LYS A 5 19.21 -13.25 9.13
CA LYS A 5 20.17 -13.80 8.18
C LYS A 5 19.68 -13.68 6.72
N ALA A 6 18.36 -13.74 6.52
CA ALA A 6 17.69 -13.62 5.22
C ALA A 6 17.46 -12.17 4.75
N GLN A 7 17.90 -11.15 5.52
CA GLN A 7 17.76 -9.75 5.17
C GLN A 7 18.57 -9.42 3.91
N LEU A 8 17.91 -8.88 2.89
CA LEU A 8 18.53 -8.52 1.61
C LEU A 8 19.28 -7.20 1.71
N ASP A 9 18.60 -6.14 2.19
CA ASP A 9 19.23 -4.87 2.49
C ASP A 9 19.45 -4.73 3.99
N LYS A 10 20.70 -4.85 4.42
CA LYS A 10 21.09 -4.79 5.84
C LYS A 10 20.97 -3.39 6.45
N THR A 11 20.86 -2.36 5.63
CA THR A 11 20.70 -0.97 6.06
C THR A 11 19.23 -0.58 6.21
N ALA A 12 18.32 -1.39 5.69
CA ALA A 12 16.89 -1.12 5.76
C ALA A 12 16.36 -1.18 7.19
N HIS A 13 15.55 -0.19 7.55
CA HIS A 13 14.84 -0.15 8.84
C HIS A 13 13.51 -0.92 8.83
N TYR A 14 13.31 -1.81 7.86
CA TYR A 14 12.17 -2.70 7.69
C TYR A 14 12.64 -4.10 7.33
N TYR A 15 11.74 -5.08 7.35
CA TYR A 15 12.07 -6.44 6.91
C TYR A 15 12.03 -6.53 5.38
N ASP A 16 13.17 -6.81 4.77
CA ASP A 16 13.35 -7.09 3.34
C ASP A 16 14.01 -8.45 3.18
N LEU A 17 13.22 -9.50 3.10
CA LEU A 17 13.69 -10.86 3.33
C LEU A 17 13.62 -11.74 2.08
N LYS A 18 14.71 -12.46 1.82
CA LYS A 18 14.71 -13.61 0.89
C LYS A 18 13.98 -14.77 1.54
N THR A 19 12.99 -15.34 0.84
CA THR A 19 12.15 -16.43 1.34
C THR A 19 11.88 -17.46 0.24
N HIS A 20 11.18 -18.54 0.58
CA HIS A 20 10.72 -19.55 -0.37
C HIS A 20 9.26 -19.97 -0.10
N PRO A 21 8.54 -20.51 -1.09
CA PRO A 21 7.17 -20.99 -0.92
C PRO A 21 7.07 -22.02 0.21
N GLY A 22 5.99 -21.94 1.00
CA GLY A 22 5.75 -22.83 2.15
C GLY A 22 6.55 -22.49 3.41
N GLN A 23 7.46 -21.51 3.37
CA GLN A 23 8.25 -21.10 4.52
C GLN A 23 7.39 -20.46 5.61
N VAL A 24 7.75 -20.72 6.86
CA VAL A 24 7.28 -19.95 8.01
C VAL A 24 8.37 -18.96 8.42
N VAL A 25 8.12 -17.69 8.21
CA VAL A 25 9.01 -16.60 8.61
C VAL A 25 8.64 -16.14 10.01
N VAL A 26 9.64 -16.02 10.90
CA VAL A 26 9.44 -15.56 12.28
C VAL A 26 10.08 -14.19 12.43
N LEU A 27 9.25 -13.15 12.43
CA LEU A 27 9.70 -11.76 12.61
C LEU A 27 9.79 -11.46 14.11
N LYS A 28 10.95 -10.97 14.56
CA LYS A 28 11.18 -10.60 15.96
C LYS A 28 11.49 -9.10 16.05
N MET A 29 10.84 -8.41 16.95
CA MET A 29 11.04 -6.97 17.14
C MET A 29 10.93 -6.56 18.60
N GLN A 30 11.57 -5.46 18.93
CA GLN A 30 11.44 -4.81 20.22
C GLN A 30 10.40 -3.69 20.12
N VAL A 31 9.53 -3.59 21.11
CA VAL A 31 8.59 -2.48 21.29
C VAL A 31 8.89 -1.85 22.64
N LYS A 32 9.25 -0.56 22.65
CA LYS A 32 9.60 0.19 23.86
C LYS A 32 8.60 1.32 24.07
N ASN A 33 8.11 1.45 25.29
CA ASN A 33 7.33 2.61 25.71
C ASN A 33 8.29 3.72 26.13
N LEU A 34 8.37 4.79 25.36
CA LEU A 34 9.25 5.93 25.64
C LEU A 34 8.60 6.98 26.56
N THR A 35 7.36 6.76 27.00
CA THR A 35 6.62 7.70 27.83
C THR A 35 6.75 7.36 29.32
N GLN A 36 6.37 8.31 30.18
CA GLN A 36 6.38 8.15 31.64
C GLN A 36 5.11 7.46 32.18
N THR A 37 4.17 7.06 31.30
CA THR A 37 2.92 6.43 31.70
C THR A 37 2.75 5.06 31.06
N THR A 38 2.01 4.18 31.71
CA THR A 38 1.68 2.87 31.13
C THR A 38 0.83 3.04 29.86
N LYS A 39 1.22 2.36 28.79
CA LYS A 39 0.54 2.34 27.50
C LYS A 39 0.07 0.95 27.13
N THR A 40 -1.07 0.87 26.47
CA THR A 40 -1.50 -0.35 25.76
C THR A 40 -1.29 -0.15 24.28
N VAL A 41 -0.50 -1.01 23.67
CA VAL A 41 -0.20 -0.97 22.24
C VAL A 41 -0.87 -2.16 21.55
N ARG A 42 -1.49 -1.90 20.40
CA ARG A 42 -2.04 -2.93 19.51
C ARG A 42 -1.22 -2.99 18.25
N MET A 43 -0.74 -4.17 17.89
CA MET A 43 -0.11 -4.47 16.61
C MET A 43 -1.12 -5.14 15.70
N ILE A 44 -1.26 -4.64 14.47
CA ILE A 44 -2.17 -5.15 13.44
C ILE A 44 -1.37 -5.39 12.17
N PRO A 45 -1.39 -6.62 11.61
CA PRO A 45 -0.84 -6.85 10.26
C PRO A 45 -1.75 -6.19 9.22
N GLU A 46 -1.17 -5.37 8.35
CA GLU A 46 -1.86 -4.67 7.27
C GLU A 46 -1.23 -5.01 5.91
N PRO A 47 -2.02 -5.16 4.84
CA PRO A 47 -1.49 -5.39 3.50
C PRO A 47 -0.87 -4.12 2.92
N ALA A 48 0.10 -4.27 2.01
CA ALA A 48 0.49 -3.18 1.14
C ALA A 48 -0.59 -2.90 0.10
N ARG A 49 -0.95 -1.64 -0.08
CA ARG A 49 -1.94 -1.14 -1.04
C ARG A 49 -1.39 0.09 -1.75
N THR A 50 -2.03 0.48 -2.85
CA THR A 50 -1.76 1.76 -3.51
C THR A 50 -2.91 2.70 -3.24
N ASN A 51 -2.60 3.87 -2.68
CA ASN A 51 -3.60 4.89 -2.35
C ASN A 51 -3.98 5.73 -3.59
N PRO A 52 -5.00 6.60 -3.51
CA PRO A 52 -5.39 7.46 -4.64
C PRO A 52 -4.32 8.45 -5.10
N LEU A 53 -3.28 8.70 -4.33
CA LEU A 53 -2.15 9.54 -4.71
C LEU A 53 -1.05 8.74 -5.42
N GLY A 54 -1.19 7.41 -5.57
CA GLY A 54 -0.20 6.54 -6.20
C GLY A 54 0.98 6.19 -5.30
N ASP A 55 0.80 6.24 -3.98
CA ASP A 55 1.81 5.86 -3.00
C ASP A 55 1.46 4.51 -2.37
N VAL A 56 2.49 3.73 -2.01
CA VAL A 56 2.27 2.49 -1.27
C VAL A 56 2.02 2.81 0.19
N VAL A 57 0.89 2.31 0.69
CA VAL A 57 0.47 2.43 2.09
C VAL A 57 0.16 1.06 2.66
N TYR A 58 0.20 0.94 3.98
CA TYR A 58 -0.15 -0.29 4.69
C TYR A 58 -1.53 -0.10 5.34
N ASP A 59 -2.57 -0.24 4.51
CA ASP A 59 -3.95 0.01 4.91
C ASP A 59 -4.90 -0.82 4.03
N ARG A 60 -5.68 -1.68 4.68
CA ARG A 60 -6.67 -2.54 4.01
C ARG A 60 -7.91 -1.80 3.53
N THR A 61 -8.11 -0.55 3.94
CA THR A 61 -9.30 0.25 3.57
C THR A 61 -9.18 0.87 2.19
N VAL A 62 -7.96 0.96 1.64
CA VAL A 62 -7.72 1.50 0.29
C VAL A 62 -7.42 0.39 -0.72
N GLY A 63 -7.85 0.56 -1.94
CA GLY A 63 -7.65 -0.41 -3.02
C GLY A 63 -8.17 -1.81 -2.66
N GLN A 64 -7.88 -2.79 -3.50
CA GLN A 64 -8.28 -4.18 -3.29
C GLN A 64 -7.18 -5.14 -3.72
N ALA A 65 -7.06 -6.30 -3.05
CA ALA A 65 -6.21 -7.39 -3.51
C ALA A 65 -6.86 -8.06 -4.72
N ILE A 66 -6.08 -8.31 -5.77
CA ILE A 66 -6.52 -9.15 -6.91
C ILE A 66 -6.58 -10.62 -6.48
N ASN A 67 -5.59 -11.07 -5.72
CA ASN A 67 -5.59 -12.37 -5.06
C ASN A 67 -5.52 -12.20 -3.54
N PRO A 68 -6.66 -12.20 -2.82
CA PRO A 68 -6.69 -12.00 -1.38
C PRO A 68 -5.92 -13.05 -0.55
N ARG A 69 -5.67 -14.24 -1.11
CA ARG A 69 -4.91 -15.31 -0.43
C ARG A 69 -3.43 -14.95 -0.25
N LEU A 70 -2.92 -13.99 -1.03
CA LEU A 70 -1.55 -13.47 -0.92
C LEU A 70 -1.46 -12.19 -0.09
N GLY A 71 -2.55 -11.76 0.53
CA GLY A 71 -2.56 -10.61 1.43
C GLY A 71 -1.74 -10.88 2.68
N PHE A 72 -0.81 -9.99 3.01
CA PHE A 72 0.08 -10.13 4.17
C PHE A 72 -0.72 -10.35 5.47
N GLU A 73 -1.84 -9.65 5.63
CA GLU A 73 -2.72 -9.73 6.79
C GLU A 73 -3.39 -11.11 6.98
N LYS A 74 -3.45 -11.91 5.91
CA LYS A 74 -3.97 -13.29 5.94
C LYS A 74 -2.90 -14.30 6.29
N LEU A 75 -1.66 -14.00 5.99
CA LEU A 75 -0.50 -14.88 6.16
C LEU A 75 0.19 -14.68 7.51
N ALA A 76 0.11 -13.47 8.06
CA ALA A 76 0.71 -13.12 9.33
C ALA A 76 -0.18 -13.54 10.51
N THR A 77 0.47 -13.84 11.65
CA THR A 77 -0.24 -13.97 12.94
C THR A 77 -1.06 -12.72 13.21
N GLY A 78 -2.33 -12.88 13.57
CA GLY A 78 -3.28 -11.78 13.71
C GLY A 78 -2.92 -10.74 14.76
N THR A 79 -3.85 -9.83 14.99
CA THR A 79 -3.71 -8.70 15.93
C THR A 79 -3.25 -9.15 17.32
N GLN A 80 -2.26 -8.46 17.86
CA GLN A 80 -1.74 -8.68 19.21
C GLN A 80 -1.81 -7.38 20.03
N LYS A 81 -2.13 -7.51 21.31
CA LYS A 81 -2.12 -6.40 22.27
C LYS A 81 -1.06 -6.63 23.34
N MET A 82 -0.40 -5.55 23.76
CA MET A 82 0.56 -5.59 24.86
C MET A 82 0.42 -4.35 25.73
N LYS A 83 0.50 -4.55 27.03
CA LYS A 83 0.61 -3.47 28.02
C LYS A 83 2.08 -3.25 28.34
N LEU A 84 2.53 -2.01 28.30
CA LEU A 84 3.90 -1.59 28.52
C LEU A 84 3.93 -0.53 29.63
N SER A 85 4.59 -0.80 30.73
CA SER A 85 4.87 0.20 31.77
C SER A 85 5.77 1.31 31.23
N ALA A 86 5.89 2.42 31.96
CA ALA A 86 6.82 3.50 31.63
C ALA A 86 8.24 2.96 31.37
N GLY A 87 8.86 3.34 30.28
CA GLY A 87 10.21 2.91 29.89
C GLY A 87 10.35 1.42 29.50
N GLN A 88 9.31 0.59 29.66
CA GLN A 88 9.39 -0.85 29.45
C GLN A 88 9.63 -1.20 27.99
N THR A 89 10.51 -2.20 27.79
CA THR A 89 10.75 -2.87 26.50
C THR A 89 10.16 -4.29 26.53
N ARG A 90 9.44 -4.68 25.49
CA ARG A 90 8.99 -6.06 25.28
C ARG A 90 9.35 -6.55 23.89
N TYR A 91 9.55 -7.86 23.78
CA TYR A 91 9.74 -8.54 22.48
C TYR A 91 8.39 -9.01 21.95
N LEU A 92 8.18 -8.77 20.66
CA LEU A 92 7.04 -9.25 19.93
C LEU A 92 7.52 -10.20 18.83
N THR A 93 6.77 -11.28 18.63
CA THR A 93 7.01 -12.24 17.56
C THR A 93 5.78 -12.35 16.68
N VAL A 94 5.98 -12.23 15.37
CA VAL A 94 4.96 -12.42 14.34
C VAL A 94 5.40 -13.54 13.41
N LYS A 95 4.57 -14.57 13.25
CA LYS A 95 4.80 -15.66 12.30
C LYS A 95 4.04 -15.36 11.01
N VAL A 96 4.73 -15.43 9.87
CA VAL A 96 4.14 -15.29 8.54
C VAL A 96 4.28 -16.61 7.81
N ARG A 97 3.15 -17.20 7.40
CA ARG A 97 3.12 -18.51 6.72
C ARG A 97 2.93 -18.30 5.22
N LEU A 98 3.98 -18.52 4.45
CA LEU A 98 3.91 -18.39 2.99
C LEU A 98 3.18 -19.57 2.36
N PRO A 99 2.30 -19.36 1.35
CA PRO A 99 1.65 -20.45 0.64
C PRO A 99 2.66 -21.33 -0.10
N LYS A 100 2.45 -22.65 -0.10
CA LYS A 100 3.28 -23.61 -0.85
C LYS A 100 3.18 -23.40 -2.37
N THR A 101 2.03 -22.96 -2.85
CA THR A 101 1.69 -22.81 -4.28
C THR A 101 1.88 -21.39 -4.81
N MET A 102 2.46 -20.46 -4.03
CA MET A 102 2.74 -19.14 -4.56
C MET A 102 3.86 -19.20 -5.60
N GLY A 103 3.68 -18.51 -6.71
CA GLY A 103 4.73 -18.31 -7.70
C GLY A 103 5.82 -17.34 -7.20
N ASN A 104 6.83 -17.12 -8.05
CA ASN A 104 7.86 -16.10 -7.78
C ASN A 104 7.22 -14.71 -7.62
N GLY A 105 7.73 -13.92 -6.69
CA GLY A 105 7.26 -12.57 -6.48
C GLY A 105 7.46 -12.06 -5.06
N VAL A 106 6.66 -11.06 -4.73
CA VAL A 106 6.75 -10.32 -3.47
C VAL A 106 5.40 -10.37 -2.76
N ILE A 107 5.44 -10.71 -1.47
CA ILE A 107 4.36 -10.42 -0.53
C ILE A 107 4.81 -9.24 0.30
N ALA A 108 3.99 -8.18 0.30
CA ALA A 108 4.29 -6.95 1.02
C ALA A 108 3.16 -6.56 1.97
N GLY A 109 3.55 -6.03 3.12
CA GLY A 109 2.64 -5.52 4.14
C GLY A 109 3.37 -4.76 5.22
N GLY A 110 2.66 -4.42 6.27
CA GLY A 110 3.21 -3.71 7.41
C GLY A 110 2.63 -4.21 8.73
N LEU A 111 3.40 -4.07 9.78
CA LEU A 111 2.94 -4.27 11.14
C LEU A 111 2.62 -2.88 11.72
N HIS A 112 1.34 -2.60 11.86
CA HIS A 112 0.83 -1.31 12.30
C HIS A 112 0.67 -1.31 13.81
N PHE A 113 1.44 -0.45 14.49
CA PHE A 113 1.41 -0.26 15.92
C PHE A 113 0.64 1.00 16.27
N GLN A 114 -0.38 0.87 17.11
CA GLN A 114 -1.17 2.00 17.57
C GLN A 114 -1.45 1.91 19.08
N GLU A 115 -1.45 3.04 19.74
CA GLU A 115 -1.88 3.13 21.13
C GLU A 115 -3.38 2.87 21.23
N VAL A 116 -3.78 2.04 22.19
CA VAL A 116 -5.18 1.82 22.55
C VAL A 116 -5.52 2.76 23.70
N THR A 117 -6.19 3.87 23.40
CA THR A 117 -6.76 4.75 24.43
C THR A 117 -8.07 4.18 24.91
N ALA A 118 -8.29 4.13 26.24
CA ALA A 118 -9.61 3.85 26.78
C ALA A 118 -10.60 4.92 26.26
N GLN A 119 -11.73 4.49 25.73
CA GLN A 119 -12.83 5.41 25.40
C GLN A 119 -13.31 6.04 26.72
N ARG A 120 -12.77 7.20 27.10
CA ARG A 120 -13.46 8.07 28.05
C ARG A 120 -14.62 8.71 27.29
N GLN A 121 -15.77 8.67 27.92
CA GLN A 121 -17.04 9.23 27.48
C GLN A 121 -16.88 10.55 26.71
N ARG A 122 -17.66 10.67 25.62
CA ARG A 122 -17.81 11.87 24.81
C ARG A 122 -18.23 13.05 25.68
N SER A 123 -17.30 13.84 26.12
CA SER A 123 -17.52 15.24 26.46
C SER A 123 -17.17 16.07 25.22
N GLN A 124 -17.99 17.04 24.91
CA GLN A 124 -18.04 17.84 23.66
C GLN A 124 -16.85 18.74 23.37
N GLN A 125 -15.67 18.45 23.87
CA GLN A 125 -14.43 19.10 23.46
C GLN A 125 -13.57 18.07 22.72
N GLN A 126 -13.59 18.14 21.38
CA GLN A 126 -12.64 17.43 20.53
C GLN A 126 -11.22 17.94 20.79
N MET A 127 -10.60 17.44 21.84
CA MET A 127 -9.14 17.40 21.88
C MET A 127 -8.70 16.40 20.82
N LEU A 128 -8.02 16.87 19.78
CA LEU A 128 -7.28 16.09 18.82
C LEU A 128 -6.25 15.23 19.60
N ALA A 129 -6.66 14.04 20.03
CA ALA A 129 -5.73 13.08 20.58
C ALA A 129 -4.81 12.63 19.44
N ASN A 130 -3.59 13.13 19.39
CA ASN A 130 -2.54 12.66 18.49
C ASN A 130 -2.36 11.15 18.70
N ARG A 131 -2.93 10.36 17.83
CA ARG A 131 -2.73 8.90 17.79
C ARG A 131 -1.42 8.64 17.07
N TYR A 132 -0.37 8.45 17.80
CA TYR A 132 0.88 7.97 17.22
C TYR A 132 0.66 6.56 16.69
N ALA A 133 0.79 6.43 15.38
CA ALA A 133 0.84 5.15 14.70
C ALA A 133 2.23 4.97 14.10
N TYR A 134 2.82 3.81 14.31
CA TYR A 134 4.08 3.43 13.71
C TYR A 134 3.87 2.20 12.83
N VAL A 135 4.42 2.21 11.63
CA VAL A 135 4.34 1.07 10.72
C VAL A 135 5.74 0.52 10.46
N LEU A 136 5.91 -0.77 10.70
CA LEU A 136 7.12 -1.51 10.34
C LEU A 136 6.84 -2.32 9.07
N GLY A 137 7.44 -1.91 7.95
CA GLY A 137 7.28 -2.57 6.66
C GLY A 137 7.84 -4.00 6.65
N VAL A 138 7.21 -4.87 5.87
CA VAL A 138 7.63 -6.25 5.64
C VAL A 138 7.51 -6.55 4.16
N VAL A 139 8.63 -6.93 3.55
CA VAL A 139 8.73 -7.34 2.14
C VAL A 139 9.36 -8.72 2.10
N LEU A 140 8.64 -9.70 1.55
CA LEU A 140 9.05 -11.11 1.48
C LEU A 140 9.19 -11.50 0.02
N HIS A 141 10.45 -11.74 -0.42
CA HIS A 141 10.78 -12.09 -1.80
C HIS A 141 10.86 -13.61 -1.94
N THR A 142 10.03 -14.17 -2.83
CA THR A 142 10.07 -15.60 -3.20
C THR A 142 10.53 -15.74 -4.63
N GLY A 143 11.67 -16.38 -4.83
CA GLY A 143 12.25 -16.58 -6.16
C GLY A 143 12.60 -15.28 -6.87
N TYR A 144 12.94 -15.41 -8.15
CA TYR A 144 13.28 -14.28 -9.03
C TYR A 144 12.18 -14.02 -10.04
N VAL A 145 11.70 -12.77 -10.12
CA VAL A 145 10.70 -12.35 -11.12
C VAL A 145 11.42 -11.70 -12.30
N LYS A 146 11.58 -12.46 -13.39
CA LYS A 146 12.27 -12.01 -14.61
C LYS A 146 11.41 -11.13 -15.54
N LYS A 147 10.08 -11.08 -15.34
CA LYS A 147 9.16 -10.49 -16.31
C LYS A 147 8.67 -9.09 -15.93
N VAL A 148 8.41 -8.31 -16.98
CA VAL A 148 7.70 -7.04 -16.94
C VAL A 148 6.38 -7.18 -16.15
N ALA A 149 6.10 -6.25 -15.29
CA ALA A 149 4.84 -6.19 -14.55
C ALA A 149 3.66 -6.12 -15.53
N LYS A 150 2.63 -6.94 -15.30
CA LYS A 150 1.37 -6.88 -16.05
C LYS A 150 0.45 -5.86 -15.36
N VAL A 151 0.37 -4.67 -15.92
CA VAL A 151 -0.50 -3.59 -15.43
C VAL A 151 -1.60 -3.35 -16.44
N ASN A 152 -2.86 -3.37 -16.01
CA ASN A 152 -3.99 -2.94 -16.83
C ASN A 152 -4.43 -1.56 -16.38
N LEU A 153 -4.69 -0.69 -17.34
CA LEU A 153 -5.02 0.71 -17.14
C LEU A 153 -6.36 1.03 -17.77
N GLN A 154 -7.18 1.84 -17.09
CA GLN A 154 -8.43 2.34 -17.63
C GLN A 154 -8.74 3.70 -17.01
N ALA A 155 -8.93 4.74 -17.82
CA ALA A 155 -9.46 6.00 -17.33
C ALA A 155 -10.87 5.80 -16.77
N ARG A 156 -11.19 6.49 -15.68
CA ARG A 156 -12.51 6.42 -15.02
C ARG A 156 -12.85 7.73 -14.32
N THR A 157 -14.12 7.95 -14.15
CA THR A 157 -14.62 9.06 -13.33
C THR A 157 -14.62 8.67 -11.84
N MET A 158 -14.35 9.63 -10.98
CA MET A 158 -14.39 9.55 -9.53
C MET A 158 -15.13 10.81 -9.02
N GLY A 159 -16.48 10.75 -9.01
CA GLY A 159 -17.32 11.93 -8.89
C GLY A 159 -17.09 12.86 -10.08
N HIS A 160 -16.80 14.13 -9.82
CA HIS A 160 -16.48 15.14 -10.84
C HIS A 160 -15.00 15.12 -11.28
N GLN A 161 -14.18 14.23 -10.77
CA GLN A 161 -12.79 14.09 -11.17
C GLN A 161 -12.62 12.98 -12.21
N ILE A 162 -11.55 13.07 -13.01
CA ILE A 162 -11.12 12.01 -13.92
C ILE A 162 -9.78 11.47 -13.38
N GLY A 163 -9.73 10.17 -13.19
CA GLY A 163 -8.54 9.47 -12.75
C GLY A 163 -8.29 8.22 -13.55
N ILE A 164 -7.46 7.34 -13.01
CA ILE A 164 -7.07 6.08 -13.63
C ILE A 164 -7.30 4.90 -12.69
N GLY A 165 -8.03 3.91 -13.15
CA GLY A 165 -8.09 2.57 -12.55
C GLY A 165 -6.85 1.78 -12.97
N ILE A 166 -6.20 1.16 -12.01
CA ILE A 166 -4.93 0.45 -12.19
C ILE A 166 -5.07 -0.94 -11.59
N ASN A 167 -4.77 -1.98 -12.41
CA ASN A 167 -4.68 -3.34 -11.93
C ASN A 167 -3.24 -3.85 -12.09
N ASN A 168 -2.47 -3.86 -11.01
CA ASN A 168 -1.17 -4.51 -10.98
C ASN A 168 -1.35 -6.00 -10.68
N LYS A 169 -1.47 -6.82 -11.74
CA LYS A 169 -1.63 -8.28 -11.63
C LYS A 169 -0.32 -9.02 -11.30
N ALA A 170 0.80 -8.32 -11.26
CA ALA A 170 2.08 -8.94 -10.94
C ALA A 170 2.28 -9.02 -9.43
N ASN A 171 2.93 -10.11 -9.00
CA ASN A 171 3.43 -10.23 -7.63
C ASN A 171 4.75 -9.46 -7.46
N GLN A 172 4.78 -8.20 -7.87
CA GLN A 172 5.94 -7.31 -7.72
C GLN A 172 5.51 -5.86 -7.66
N PHE A 173 6.33 -5.04 -7.02
CA PHE A 173 6.16 -3.58 -7.07
C PHE A 173 6.41 -3.07 -8.49
N VAL A 174 5.69 -2.01 -8.87
CA VAL A 174 6.03 -1.20 -10.03
C VAL A 174 6.54 0.14 -9.50
N ASN A 175 7.84 0.36 -9.64
CA ASN A 175 8.54 1.51 -9.06
C ASN A 175 8.75 2.61 -10.10
N GLN A 176 8.98 3.83 -9.61
CA GLN A 176 9.30 5.02 -10.42
C GLN A 176 8.26 5.25 -11.53
N VAL A 177 6.99 5.10 -11.15
CA VAL A 177 5.87 5.32 -12.06
C VAL A 177 5.72 6.81 -12.35
N LYS A 178 5.61 7.12 -13.64
CA LYS A 178 5.17 8.41 -14.17
C LYS A 178 3.88 8.21 -14.93
N VAL A 179 2.88 9.03 -14.63
CA VAL A 179 1.60 9.04 -15.34
C VAL A 179 1.34 10.44 -15.86
N THR A 180 0.94 10.53 -17.12
CA THR A 180 0.43 11.77 -17.71
C THR A 180 -0.96 11.52 -18.28
N GLN A 181 -1.87 12.47 -18.11
CA GLN A 181 -3.18 12.45 -18.73
C GLN A 181 -3.41 13.71 -19.55
N THR A 182 -3.99 13.52 -20.75
CA THR A 182 -4.55 14.59 -21.57
C THR A 182 -6.03 14.33 -21.71
N VAL A 183 -6.84 15.29 -21.33
CA VAL A 183 -8.31 15.23 -21.38
C VAL A 183 -8.82 16.17 -22.46
N LYS A 184 -9.65 15.62 -23.35
CA LYS A 184 -10.30 16.39 -24.42
C LYS A 184 -11.81 16.38 -24.22
N ASP A 185 -12.48 17.48 -24.57
CA ASP A 185 -13.94 17.56 -24.63
C ASP A 185 -14.51 16.79 -25.84
N ALA A 186 -15.83 16.78 -25.98
CA ALA A 186 -16.52 16.14 -27.10
C ALA A 186 -16.21 16.78 -28.48
N ARG A 187 -15.67 18.00 -28.49
CA ARG A 187 -15.23 18.70 -29.70
C ARG A 187 -13.77 18.42 -30.06
N GLY A 188 -13.05 17.67 -29.21
CA GLY A 188 -11.65 17.34 -29.41
C GLY A 188 -10.66 18.39 -28.88
N HIS A 189 -11.13 19.46 -28.22
CA HIS A 189 -10.25 20.46 -27.60
C HIS A 189 -9.64 19.91 -26.33
N VAL A 190 -8.35 20.16 -26.09
CA VAL A 190 -7.70 19.81 -24.83
C VAL A 190 -8.20 20.76 -23.74
N VAL A 191 -8.90 20.19 -22.77
CA VAL A 191 -9.46 20.94 -21.64
C VAL A 191 -8.63 20.83 -20.37
N HIS A 192 -7.79 19.76 -20.25
CA HIS A 192 -6.90 19.60 -19.11
C HIS A 192 -5.72 18.68 -19.41
N GLN A 193 -4.61 18.92 -18.73
CA GLN A 193 -3.43 18.05 -18.71
C GLN A 193 -2.88 17.97 -17.29
N ALA A 194 -2.54 16.75 -16.88
CA ALA A 194 -1.98 16.48 -15.56
C ALA A 194 -0.84 15.47 -15.64
N ALA A 195 0.09 15.56 -14.71
CA ALA A 195 1.21 14.63 -14.61
C ALA A 195 1.61 14.39 -13.15
N VAL A 196 1.94 13.15 -12.83
CA VAL A 196 2.57 12.77 -11.57
C VAL A 196 3.76 11.87 -11.85
N GLN A 197 4.76 11.89 -10.97
CA GLN A 197 5.96 11.06 -11.08
C GLN A 197 6.44 10.56 -9.72
N GLY A 198 7.38 9.60 -9.74
CA GLY A 198 7.94 9.02 -8.51
C GLY A 198 6.98 8.11 -7.76
N LYS A 199 5.88 7.69 -8.41
CA LYS A 199 4.84 6.86 -7.81
C LYS A 199 5.24 5.39 -7.76
N GLN A 200 4.54 4.61 -6.92
CA GLN A 200 4.81 3.19 -6.73
C GLN A 200 3.50 2.40 -6.63
N LEU A 201 3.41 1.28 -7.33
CA LEU A 201 2.27 0.37 -7.19
C LEU A 201 2.67 -0.82 -6.32
N ALA A 202 1.82 -1.14 -5.35
CA ALA A 202 1.94 -2.37 -4.57
C ALA A 202 1.68 -3.62 -5.43
N PRO A 203 2.24 -4.79 -5.05
CA PRO A 203 2.01 -6.04 -5.75
C PRO A 203 0.55 -6.49 -5.63
N ASN A 204 0.02 -7.13 -6.68
CA ASN A 204 -1.26 -7.84 -6.63
C ASN A 204 -2.45 -6.99 -6.15
N VAL A 205 -2.55 -5.73 -6.63
CA VAL A 205 -3.59 -4.80 -6.20
C VAL A 205 -4.35 -4.18 -7.36
N THR A 206 -5.63 -3.88 -7.11
CA THR A 206 -6.44 -2.94 -7.86
C THR A 206 -6.49 -1.63 -7.10
N ALA A 207 -6.19 -0.53 -7.77
CA ALA A 207 -6.21 0.82 -7.22
C ALA A 207 -6.92 1.79 -8.17
N ALA A 208 -7.34 2.93 -7.63
CA ALA A 208 -7.75 4.09 -8.41
C ALA A 208 -6.88 5.26 -7.98
N MET A 209 -6.39 6.04 -8.93
CA MET A 209 -5.51 7.17 -8.70
C MET A 209 -6.01 8.41 -9.43
N THR A 210 -5.99 9.56 -8.77
CA THR A 210 -6.14 10.89 -9.39
C THR A 210 -4.75 11.49 -9.60
N LEU A 211 -4.60 12.32 -10.63
CA LEU A 211 -3.33 13.00 -10.88
C LEU A 211 -3.28 14.37 -10.21
N ASP A 212 -4.46 14.98 -10.01
CA ASP A 212 -4.63 16.27 -9.34
C ASP A 212 -6.05 16.40 -8.76
N GLN A 213 -6.44 17.61 -8.35
CA GLN A 213 -7.75 17.92 -7.78
C GLN A 213 -8.69 18.58 -8.79
N HIS A 214 -8.37 18.54 -10.11
CA HIS A 214 -9.21 19.16 -11.14
C HIS A 214 -10.59 18.50 -11.19
N THR A 215 -11.64 19.35 -11.30
CA THR A 215 -13.03 18.92 -11.44
C THR A 215 -13.56 19.28 -12.81
N TYR A 216 -14.37 18.40 -13.40
CA TYR A 216 -14.93 18.53 -14.72
C TYR A 216 -16.42 18.79 -14.65
N GLN A 217 -16.95 19.59 -15.56
CA GLN A 217 -18.40 19.75 -15.75
C GLN A 217 -18.99 18.43 -16.28
N PRO A 218 -20.31 18.17 -16.03
CA PRO A 218 -20.98 17.04 -16.65
C PRO A 218 -20.82 17.04 -18.17
N GLY A 219 -20.44 15.89 -18.73
CA GLY A 219 -20.17 15.77 -20.16
C GLY A 219 -19.36 14.53 -20.53
N ASP A 220 -19.15 14.37 -21.84
CA ASP A 220 -18.35 13.28 -22.41
C ASP A 220 -16.94 13.78 -22.72
N TYR A 221 -15.95 12.99 -22.29
CA TYR A 221 -14.52 13.32 -22.43
C TYR A 221 -13.74 12.14 -22.99
N GLN A 222 -12.74 12.45 -23.81
CA GLN A 222 -11.72 11.50 -24.25
C GLN A 222 -10.46 11.72 -23.41
N VAL A 223 -9.99 10.64 -22.78
CA VAL A 223 -8.83 10.68 -21.87
C VAL A 223 -7.73 9.81 -22.42
N THR A 224 -6.61 10.40 -22.76
CA THR A 224 -5.38 9.68 -23.13
C THR A 224 -4.46 9.65 -21.91
N THR A 225 -4.18 8.46 -21.41
CA THR A 225 -3.27 8.21 -20.28
C THR A 225 -2.01 7.52 -20.76
N ARG A 226 -0.85 8.12 -20.50
CA ARG A 226 0.46 7.50 -20.70
C ARG A 226 1.04 7.13 -19.35
N PHE A 227 1.36 5.86 -19.19
CA PHE A 227 1.94 5.27 -17.98
C PHE A 227 3.33 4.72 -18.32
N THR A 228 4.33 5.14 -17.59
CA THR A 228 5.71 4.71 -17.77
C THR A 228 6.37 4.37 -16.45
N SER A 229 7.21 3.34 -16.45
CA SER A 229 8.10 2.94 -15.38
C SER A 229 9.34 2.29 -15.97
N LYS A 230 10.23 1.74 -15.15
CA LYS A 230 11.38 0.94 -15.67
C LYS A 230 10.93 -0.30 -16.46
N THR A 231 9.76 -0.85 -16.17
CA THR A 231 9.31 -2.15 -16.67
C THR A 231 8.00 -2.13 -17.45
N VAL A 232 7.28 -1.00 -17.43
CA VAL A 232 5.98 -0.85 -18.09
C VAL A 232 5.95 0.44 -18.88
N HIS A 233 5.56 0.34 -20.16
CA HIS A 233 5.32 1.49 -21.04
C HIS A 233 3.99 1.24 -21.76
N GLN A 234 2.97 2.02 -21.42
CA GLN A 234 1.63 1.87 -21.98
C GLN A 234 1.01 3.24 -22.24
N THR A 235 0.23 3.33 -23.32
CA THR A 235 -0.67 4.45 -23.58
C THR A 235 -2.05 3.88 -23.85
N VAL A 236 -3.05 4.40 -23.16
CA VAL A 236 -4.46 4.01 -23.35
C VAL A 236 -5.30 5.25 -23.56
N THR A 237 -6.29 5.13 -24.46
CA THR A 237 -7.28 6.17 -24.69
C THR A 237 -8.65 5.61 -24.38
N ASN A 238 -9.41 6.28 -23.53
CA ASN A 238 -10.74 5.87 -23.09
C ASN A 238 -11.70 7.05 -23.19
N ASN A 239 -12.96 6.78 -23.52
CA ASN A 239 -14.04 7.73 -23.34
C ASN A 239 -14.63 7.54 -21.95
N VAL A 240 -14.87 8.65 -21.26
CA VAL A 240 -15.47 8.68 -19.92
C VAL A 240 -16.59 9.72 -19.91
N LYS A 241 -17.60 9.48 -19.10
CA LYS A 241 -18.72 10.41 -18.89
C LYS A 241 -18.72 10.89 -17.44
N VAL A 242 -18.58 12.19 -17.24
CA VAL A 242 -18.78 12.85 -15.96
C VAL A 242 -20.27 13.15 -15.81
N LYS A 243 -20.86 12.76 -14.69
CA LYS A 243 -22.30 12.95 -14.37
C LYS A 243 -22.51 14.20 -13.54
#